data_b62d51770dea1a20b72b095477556c44
#
_entry.id   b62d51770dea1a20b72b095477556c44
#
_cell.length_a   1.000
_cell.length_b   1.000
_cell.length_c   1.000
_cell.angle_alpha   90.00
_cell.angle_beta   90.00
_cell.angle_gamma   90.00
#
_symmetry.space_group_name_H-M   'P 1'
#
loop_
_entity.id
_entity.type
_entity.pdbx_description
1 polymer ?
#
loop_
_entity_poly.entity_id
_entity_poly.type
_entity_poly.pdbx_seq_one_letter_code
_entity_poly.pdbx_strand_id
1 'polypeptide(L)'
;SLPYPSLNEINYIVFDEITEEYHDELYGYIVAEDKLSDFIRGKPKRSYIRDQVDRHTHQHTAIHEQKILTEYIRHQIHHPENRLNTHYTQAELKESIELMRTFIALNMNSPEEL
;
A
#
# COMPACT_ATOMS: atom_id res chain seq x y z
N SER A 1 -14.07 -3.62 -5.96
CA SER A 1 -14.30 -2.37 -5.23
C SER A 1 -14.58 -2.65 -3.76
N LEU A 2 -14.53 -1.61 -2.95
CA LEU A 2 -14.84 -1.71 -1.54
C LEU A 2 -16.32 -1.99 -1.34
N PRO A 3 -16.71 -2.71 -0.25
CA PRO A 3 -18.14 -2.99 0.01
C PRO A 3 -18.99 -1.72 0.09
N TYR A 4 -18.41 -0.66 0.65
CA TYR A 4 -19.07 0.63 0.76
C TYR A 4 -18.14 1.67 0.14
N PRO A 5 -18.41 2.11 -1.10
CA PRO A 5 -17.53 3.06 -1.77
C PRO A 5 -17.32 4.32 -0.94
N SER A 6 -16.06 4.63 -0.68
CA SER A 6 -15.70 5.85 0.02
C SER A 6 -15.62 7.02 -0.95
N LEU A 7 -15.49 8.23 -0.40
CA LEU A 7 -15.25 9.40 -1.22
C LEU A 7 -13.95 9.27 -2.01
N ASN A 8 -12.91 8.68 -1.40
CA ASN A 8 -11.64 8.45 -2.08
C ASN A 8 -11.80 7.54 -3.30
N GLU A 9 -12.60 6.47 -3.17
CA GLU A 9 -12.85 5.55 -4.28
C GLU A 9 -13.63 6.24 -5.40
N ILE A 10 -14.68 6.99 -5.03
CA ILE A 10 -15.47 7.74 -6.00
C ILE A 10 -14.60 8.75 -6.76
N ASN A 11 -13.78 9.50 -6.04
CA ASN A 11 -12.89 10.48 -6.65
C ASN A 11 -11.87 9.81 -7.58
N TYR A 12 -11.38 8.63 -7.22
CA TYR A 12 -10.48 7.88 -8.08
C TYR A 12 -11.18 7.45 -9.38
N ILE A 13 -12.37 6.85 -9.25
CA ILE A 13 -13.09 6.32 -10.41
C ILE A 13 -13.57 7.42 -11.34
N VAL A 14 -14.15 8.48 -10.79
CA VAL A 14 -14.81 9.54 -11.57
C VAL A 14 -13.81 10.60 -12.03
N PHE A 15 -12.86 10.99 -11.18
CA PHE A 15 -11.98 12.12 -11.43
C PHE A 15 -10.50 11.74 -11.60
N ASP A 16 -10.18 10.44 -11.54
CA ASP A 16 -8.81 9.95 -11.65
C ASP A 16 -7.89 10.59 -10.58
N GLU A 17 -8.41 10.80 -9.37
CA GLU A 17 -7.63 11.31 -8.27
C GLU A 17 -6.84 10.20 -7.61
N ILE A 18 -5.53 10.19 -7.84
CA ILE A 18 -4.60 9.19 -7.33
C ILE A 18 -4.03 9.72 -6.03
N THR A 19 -4.47 9.15 -4.89
CA THR A 19 -4.12 9.67 -3.57
C THR A 19 -3.53 8.61 -2.66
N GLU A 20 -2.70 9.07 -1.71
CA GLU A 20 -2.16 8.21 -0.65
C GLU A 20 -3.28 7.71 0.26
N GLU A 21 -4.28 8.53 0.50
CA GLU A 21 -5.43 8.18 1.34
C GLU A 21 -6.18 6.99 0.76
N TYR A 22 -6.39 6.97 -0.55
CA TYR A 22 -7.05 5.83 -1.20
C TYR A 22 -6.18 4.58 -1.14
N HIS A 23 -4.88 4.74 -1.34
CA HIS A 23 -3.93 3.63 -1.22
C HIS A 23 -4.01 2.99 0.18
N ASP A 24 -4.00 3.81 1.22
CA ASP A 24 -4.10 3.34 2.60
C ASP A 24 -5.45 2.66 2.88
N GLU A 25 -6.51 3.19 2.31
CA GLU A 25 -7.86 2.63 2.49
C GLU A 25 -7.96 1.22 1.89
N LEU A 26 -7.45 1.03 0.68
CA LEU A 26 -7.43 -0.28 0.03
C LEU A 26 -6.56 -1.27 0.79
N TYR A 27 -5.37 -0.84 1.19
CA TYR A 27 -4.47 -1.70 1.96
C TYR A 27 -5.10 -2.10 3.28
N GLY A 28 -5.68 -1.15 3.99
CA GLY A 28 -6.36 -1.41 5.25
C GLY A 28 -7.50 -2.41 5.11
N TYR A 29 -8.24 -2.35 4.00
CA TYR A 29 -9.32 -3.29 3.75
C TYR A 29 -8.78 -4.71 3.54
N ILE A 30 -7.71 -4.86 2.76
CA ILE A 30 -7.08 -6.18 2.53
C ILE A 30 -6.56 -6.76 3.86
N VAL A 31 -5.94 -5.93 4.70
CA VAL A 31 -5.44 -6.36 6.01
C VAL A 31 -6.60 -6.76 6.92
N ALA A 32 -7.66 -5.94 6.98
CA ALA A 32 -8.80 -6.21 7.84
C ALA A 32 -9.51 -7.52 7.49
N GLU A 33 -9.50 -7.90 6.23
CA GLU A 33 -10.09 -9.17 5.75
C GLU A 33 -9.10 -10.34 5.81
N ASP A 34 -7.93 -10.13 6.40
CA ASP A 34 -6.90 -11.17 6.55
C ASP A 34 -6.45 -11.76 5.20
N LYS A 35 -6.28 -10.89 4.21
CA LYS A 35 -5.91 -11.31 2.85
C LYS A 35 -4.54 -10.80 2.41
N LEU A 36 -3.77 -10.19 3.32
CA LEU A 36 -2.51 -9.55 2.91
C LEU A 36 -1.49 -10.56 2.39
N SER A 37 -1.35 -11.72 3.04
CA SER A 37 -0.39 -12.72 2.58
C SER A 37 -0.75 -13.26 1.19
N ASP A 38 -2.04 -13.41 0.92
CA ASP A 38 -2.51 -13.81 -0.42
C ASP A 38 -2.19 -12.73 -1.45
N PHE A 39 -2.39 -11.46 -1.10
CA PHE A 39 -2.08 -10.36 -1.99
C PHE A 39 -0.60 -10.28 -2.32
N ILE A 40 0.26 -10.50 -1.33
CA ILE A 40 1.72 -10.41 -1.51
C ILE A 40 2.25 -11.56 -2.38
N ARG A 41 1.62 -12.71 -2.34
CA ARG A 41 2.13 -13.94 -2.96
C ARG A 41 2.38 -13.74 -4.45
N GLY A 42 3.59 -14.11 -4.87
CA GLY A 42 3.97 -14.13 -6.29
C GLY A 42 4.29 -12.77 -6.89
N LYS A 43 4.18 -11.69 -6.14
CA LYS A 43 4.52 -10.36 -6.67
C LYS A 43 6.02 -10.10 -6.56
N PRO A 44 6.59 -9.38 -7.53
CA PRO A 44 8.01 -9.01 -7.47
C PRO A 44 8.28 -8.11 -6.27
N LYS A 45 9.49 -8.24 -5.73
CA LYS A 45 9.93 -7.47 -4.57
C LYS A 45 11.07 -6.56 -4.96
N ARG A 46 11.21 -5.46 -4.21
CA ARG A 46 12.28 -4.49 -4.36
C ARG A 46 12.90 -4.20 -3.00
N SER A 47 14.11 -3.67 -3.02
CA SER A 47 14.81 -3.27 -1.80
C SER A 47 14.09 -2.10 -1.14
N TYR A 48 13.84 -2.21 0.15
CA TYR A 48 13.40 -1.12 1.01
C TYR A 48 14.36 -1.04 2.19
N ILE A 49 14.82 0.17 2.51
CA ILE A 49 15.74 0.39 3.62
C ILE A 49 14.97 1.05 4.76
N ARG A 50 14.81 0.31 5.86
CA ARG A 50 14.13 0.82 7.05
C ARG A 50 15.15 1.54 7.93
N ASP A 51 14.78 2.71 8.42
CA ASP A 51 15.60 3.48 9.34
C ASP A 51 15.17 3.14 10.77
N GLN A 52 15.94 2.26 11.41
CA GLN A 52 15.66 1.87 12.79
C GLN A 52 16.41 2.78 13.75
N VAL A 53 15.69 3.42 14.66
CA VAL A 53 16.27 4.36 15.63
C VAL A 53 16.21 3.72 17.00
N ASP A 54 17.38 3.66 17.68
CA ASP A 54 17.46 3.18 19.06
C ASP A 54 16.88 4.26 20.00
N ARG A 55 16.00 3.83 20.90
CA ARG A 55 15.29 4.75 21.80
C ARG A 55 16.22 5.42 22.81
N HIS A 56 17.30 4.76 23.19
CA HIS A 56 18.18 5.23 24.23
C HIS A 56 19.35 6.03 23.69
N THR A 57 19.97 5.55 22.62
CA THR A 57 21.17 6.17 22.06
C THR A 57 20.88 7.12 20.92
N HIS A 58 19.66 7.06 20.35
CA HIS A 58 19.24 7.79 19.14
C HIS A 58 20.11 7.44 17.91
N GLN A 59 20.77 6.28 17.94
CA GLN A 59 21.52 5.80 16.79
C GLN A 59 20.60 5.24 15.73
N HIS A 60 20.96 5.49 14.48
CA HIS A 60 20.23 5.01 13.32
C HIS A 60 20.89 3.78 12.74
N THR A 61 20.11 2.76 12.43
CA THR A 61 20.58 1.56 11.76
C THR A 61 19.73 1.32 10.52
N ALA A 62 20.41 1.20 9.37
CA ALA A 62 19.73 0.90 8.12
C ALA A 62 19.47 -0.61 8.02
N ILE A 63 18.23 -1.01 7.92
CA ILE A 63 17.82 -2.42 7.79
C ILE A 63 17.30 -2.65 6.39
N HIS A 64 17.97 -3.54 5.64
CA HIS A 64 17.59 -3.84 4.26
C HIS A 64 16.54 -4.94 4.23
N GLU A 65 15.42 -4.65 3.58
CA GLU A 65 14.29 -5.57 3.46
C GLU A 65 13.88 -5.69 2.00
N GLN A 66 13.14 -6.75 1.69
CA GLN A 66 12.56 -6.95 0.36
C GLN A 66 11.05 -6.80 0.47
N LYS A 67 10.47 -5.84 -0.27
CA LYS A 67 9.06 -5.50 -0.19
C LYS A 67 8.44 -5.43 -1.57
N ILE A 68 7.18 -5.85 -1.70
CA ILE A 68 6.43 -5.59 -2.92
C ILE A 68 6.17 -4.08 -3.04
N LEU A 69 5.85 -3.62 -4.26
CA LEU A 69 5.60 -2.20 -4.52
C LEU A 69 4.60 -1.59 -3.55
N THR A 70 3.49 -2.27 -3.28
CA THR A 70 2.44 -1.77 -2.40
C THR A 70 2.96 -1.51 -0.99
N GLU A 71 3.76 -2.42 -0.44
CA GLU A 71 4.35 -2.23 0.89
C GLU A 71 5.44 -1.17 0.88
N TYR A 72 6.23 -1.10 -0.18
CA TYR A 72 7.23 -0.05 -0.37
C TYR A 72 6.58 1.33 -0.29
N ILE A 73 5.47 1.52 -0.98
CA ILE A 73 4.72 2.77 -0.96
C ILE A 73 4.12 3.02 0.44
N ARG A 74 3.47 2.01 1.01
CA ARG A 74 2.84 2.17 2.33
C ARG A 74 3.86 2.58 3.40
N HIS A 75 5.05 1.96 3.39
CA HIS A 75 6.09 2.34 4.35
C HIS A 75 6.53 3.79 4.16
N GLN A 76 6.61 4.27 2.93
CA GLN A 76 6.97 5.67 2.70
C GLN A 76 5.87 6.64 3.15
N ILE A 77 4.61 6.27 2.95
CA ILE A 77 3.49 7.09 3.41
C ILE A 77 3.51 7.22 4.94
N HIS A 78 3.76 6.10 5.64
CA HIS A 78 3.71 6.06 7.09
C HIS A 78 5.00 6.51 7.78
N HIS A 79 6.11 6.57 7.05
CA HIS A 79 7.41 7.00 7.56
C HIS A 79 8.03 8.07 6.65
N PRO A 80 7.38 9.23 6.52
CA PRO A 80 7.89 10.28 5.63
C PRO A 80 9.25 10.84 6.07
N GLU A 81 9.62 10.65 7.33
CA GLU A 81 10.93 11.03 7.87
C GLU A 81 12.06 10.14 7.37
N ASN A 82 11.76 8.94 6.91
CA ASN A 82 12.76 8.02 6.36
C ASN A 82 13.05 8.41 4.92
N ARG A 83 14.25 8.93 4.66
CA ARG A 83 14.68 9.39 3.34
C ARG A 83 15.72 8.49 2.70
N LEU A 84 15.83 7.25 3.17
CA LEU A 84 16.82 6.30 2.67
C LEU A 84 16.42 5.64 1.36
N ASN A 85 15.18 5.84 0.90
CA ASN A 85 14.66 5.20 -0.29
C ASN A 85 14.27 6.23 -1.33
N THR A 86 14.36 5.84 -2.62
CA THR A 86 13.83 6.65 -3.69
C THR A 86 12.33 6.79 -3.51
N HIS A 87 11.82 8.02 -3.55
CA HIS A 87 10.40 8.26 -3.39
C HIS A 87 9.63 7.64 -4.57
N TYR A 88 8.52 6.96 -4.25
CA TYR A 88 7.68 6.39 -5.29
C TYR A 88 7.11 7.50 -6.20
N THR A 89 6.87 7.13 -7.45
CA THR A 89 6.30 8.06 -8.42
C THR A 89 4.77 8.00 -8.38
N GLN A 90 4.13 9.01 -8.98
CA GLN A 90 2.67 9.01 -9.12
C GLN A 90 2.19 7.81 -9.94
N ALA A 91 2.96 7.42 -10.96
CA ALA A 91 2.66 6.25 -11.76
C ALA A 91 2.73 4.96 -10.93
N GLU A 92 3.70 4.86 -10.03
CA GLU A 92 3.81 3.72 -9.13
C GLU A 92 2.67 3.67 -8.12
N LEU A 93 2.26 4.82 -7.62
CA LEU A 93 1.11 4.91 -6.73
C LEU A 93 -0.15 4.38 -7.43
N LYS A 94 -0.38 4.81 -8.67
CA LYS A 94 -1.50 4.32 -9.45
C LYS A 94 -1.40 2.81 -9.72
N GLU A 95 -0.22 2.34 -10.08
CA GLU A 95 0.01 0.91 -10.30
C GLU A 95 -0.38 0.10 -9.06
N SER A 96 0.07 0.53 -7.89
CA SER A 96 -0.22 -0.17 -6.65
C SER A 96 -1.71 -0.14 -6.31
N ILE A 97 -2.38 1.00 -6.53
CA ILE A 97 -3.83 1.11 -6.35
C ILE A 97 -4.53 0.10 -7.27
N GLU A 98 -4.13 0.02 -8.54
CA GLU A 98 -4.76 -0.91 -9.48
C GLU A 98 -4.50 -2.37 -9.12
N LEU A 99 -3.31 -2.69 -8.63
CA LEU A 99 -3.03 -4.05 -8.14
C LEU A 99 -3.98 -4.43 -7.01
N MET A 100 -4.20 -3.54 -6.06
CA MET A 100 -5.11 -3.80 -4.94
C MET A 100 -6.56 -3.89 -5.40
N ARG A 101 -7.00 -2.98 -6.27
CA ARG A 101 -8.36 -3.01 -6.80
C ARG A 101 -8.65 -4.31 -7.55
N THR A 102 -7.71 -4.75 -8.38
CA THR A 102 -7.83 -6.01 -9.13
C THR A 102 -7.90 -7.20 -8.18
N PHE A 103 -7.03 -7.22 -7.17
CA PHE A 103 -7.03 -8.30 -6.19
C PHE A 103 -8.36 -8.37 -5.43
N ILE A 104 -8.85 -7.23 -4.98
CA ILE A 104 -10.13 -7.15 -4.25
C ILE A 104 -11.28 -7.65 -5.13
N ALA A 105 -11.31 -7.24 -6.39
CA ALA A 105 -12.36 -7.65 -7.31
C ALA A 105 -12.36 -9.15 -7.58
N LEU A 106 -11.17 -9.77 -7.65
CA LEU A 106 -11.04 -11.17 -8.02
C LEU A 106 -11.07 -12.13 -6.82
N ASN A 107 -10.70 -11.67 -5.63
CA ASN A 107 -10.45 -12.55 -4.49
C ASN A 107 -11.31 -12.25 -3.27
N MET A 108 -12.08 -11.17 -3.28
CA MET A 108 -12.85 -10.73 -2.12
C MET A 108 -14.30 -10.51 -2.55
N ASN A 109 -15.23 -11.00 -1.73
CA ASN A 109 -16.64 -10.87 -2.02
C ASN A 109 -17.12 -9.44 -1.79
N SER A 110 -17.95 -8.97 -2.69
CA SER A 110 -18.71 -7.74 -2.47
C SER A 110 -20.12 -8.09 -1.99
N PRO A 111 -20.80 -7.17 -1.29
CA PRO A 111 -22.15 -7.41 -0.81
C PRO A 111 -23.15 -7.75 -1.92
N GLU A 112 -22.94 -7.26 -3.11
CA GLU A 112 -23.84 -7.48 -4.23
C GLU A 112 -23.83 -8.93 -4.72
N GLU A 113 -22.82 -9.69 -4.36
CA GLU A 113 -22.70 -11.08 -4.74
C GLU A 113 -23.47 -12.01 -3.80
N LEU A 114 -23.99 -11.46 -2.73
CA LEU A 114 -24.79 -12.20 -1.77
C LEU A 114 -26.27 -12.16 -2.14
#